data_80ef6ef8a0930eac63b5d612493d194e
#
_entry.id   80ef6ef8a0930eac63b5d612493d194e
#
_cell.length_a   1.000
_cell.length_b   1.000
_cell.length_c   1.000
_cell.angle_alpha   90.00
_cell.angle_beta   90.00
_cell.angle_gamma   90.00
#
_symmetry.space_group_name_H-M   'P 1'
#
loop_
_entity.id
_entity.type
_entity.pdbx_description
1 polymer ?
#
loop_
_entity_poly.entity_id
_entity_poly.type
_entity_poly.pdbx_seq_one_letter_code
_entity_poly.pdbx_strand_id
1 'polypeptide(L)'
;MIILPFVFRAADNGLDLAPWQPLQTREMVMATVNLEAEPGPLSVDLHKSALVIIDMQRDFLEPGGFGAALGNDVSRLRAAVVPCREVLGAARRVGMLVIHTREGHRPDLTDAPPHKVLRGDPANRIGARGPMGRILVRGEPGHDIIPELYPLPGEPVIDKPGKGAFYQTDLELMLRNRGIDTLFVCGVTTEVCVNTTVREANDRGFRCIVLSDCCASYFPEFHAAGLAMIKAQGGIFGSVAGSKPLLNSLAGVP
;
A
#
# COMPACT_ATOMS: atom_id res chain seq x y z
N MET A 1 -51.48 9.90 28.78
CA MET A 1 -50.44 8.90 28.49
C MET A 1 -49.11 9.67 28.54
N ILE A 2 -48.46 9.62 29.70
CA ILE A 2 -47.28 10.44 30.01
C ILE A 2 -46.05 9.61 29.63
N ILE A 3 -45.27 10.07 28.66
CA ILE A 3 -44.00 9.45 28.27
C ILE A 3 -42.92 10.01 29.17
N LEU A 4 -42.37 9.17 30.04
CA LEU A 4 -41.19 9.51 30.87
C LEU A 4 -39.93 9.38 30.01
N PRO A 5 -38.96 10.32 30.10
CA PRO A 5 -37.70 10.19 29.42
C PRO A 5 -36.79 9.20 30.15
N PHE A 6 -36.30 8.19 29.43
CA PHE A 6 -35.21 7.33 29.90
C PHE A 6 -33.91 8.13 29.99
N VAL A 7 -33.44 8.35 31.18
CA VAL A 7 -32.10 8.91 31.43
C VAL A 7 -31.12 7.75 31.47
N PHE A 8 -30.29 7.61 30.42
CA PHE A 8 -29.12 6.75 30.45
C PHE A 8 -28.05 7.39 31.33
N ARG A 9 -27.77 6.80 32.49
CA ARG A 9 -26.57 7.10 33.25
C ARG A 9 -25.39 6.43 32.56
N ALA A 10 -24.50 7.22 31.94
CA ALA A 10 -23.21 6.73 31.49
C ALA A 10 -22.38 6.32 32.69
N ALA A 11 -21.89 5.08 32.70
CA ALA A 11 -20.88 4.64 33.66
C ALA A 11 -19.54 5.31 33.26
N ASP A 12 -18.97 6.08 34.18
CA ASP A 12 -17.64 6.66 34.08
C ASP A 12 -16.57 5.54 34.05
N ASN A 13 -16.27 5.06 32.88
CA ASN A 13 -15.04 4.29 32.60
C ASN A 13 -14.03 5.28 32.06
N GLY A 14 -13.15 5.81 32.90
CA GLY A 14 -12.16 6.84 32.63
C GLY A 14 -11.23 6.59 31.44
N LEU A 15 -11.79 6.54 30.24
CA LEU A 15 -11.09 6.71 28.98
C LEU A 15 -11.08 8.21 28.69
N ASP A 16 -9.97 8.84 29.00
CA ASP A 16 -9.65 10.21 28.59
C ASP A 16 -9.46 10.22 27.08
N LEU A 17 -10.58 10.23 26.35
CA LEU A 17 -10.56 10.43 24.91
C LEU A 17 -10.22 11.90 24.69
N ALA A 18 -8.97 12.17 24.33
CA ALA A 18 -8.57 13.48 23.84
C ALA A 18 -9.60 13.94 22.79
N PRO A 19 -10.10 15.18 22.85
CA PRO A 19 -11.10 15.66 21.91
C PRO A 19 -10.57 15.52 20.48
N TRP A 20 -11.40 14.94 19.60
CA TRP A 20 -11.09 14.88 18.18
C TRP A 20 -10.68 16.28 17.69
N GLN A 21 -9.42 16.42 17.30
CA GLN A 21 -8.93 17.62 16.66
C GLN A 21 -8.93 17.36 15.15
N PRO A 22 -9.61 18.20 14.34
CA PRO A 22 -9.41 18.13 12.90
C PRO A 22 -7.92 18.31 12.63
N LEU A 23 -7.37 17.47 11.75
CA LEU A 23 -6.00 17.60 11.28
C LEU A 23 -5.78 19.06 10.92
N GLN A 24 -4.88 19.75 11.63
CA GLN A 24 -4.54 21.12 11.35
C GLN A 24 -4.14 21.18 9.88
N THR A 25 -4.92 21.90 9.07
CA THR A 25 -4.54 22.26 7.71
C THR A 25 -3.29 23.12 7.84
N ARG A 26 -2.12 22.51 7.74
CA ARG A 26 -0.89 23.25 7.45
C ARG A 26 -1.20 24.06 6.20
N GLU A 27 -0.95 25.37 6.20
CA GLU A 27 -1.01 26.17 4.98
C GLU A 27 -0.16 25.48 3.92
N MET A 28 -0.84 24.86 2.95
CA MET A 28 -0.19 24.02 1.96
C MET A 28 0.27 24.95 0.84
N VAL A 29 1.56 25.18 0.76
CA VAL A 29 2.17 25.80 -0.41
C VAL A 29 1.84 24.90 -1.61
N MET A 30 1.12 25.45 -2.58
CA MET A 30 0.76 24.74 -3.83
C MET A 30 2.05 24.20 -4.48
N ALA A 31 2.31 22.91 -4.34
CA ALA A 31 3.50 22.30 -4.89
C ALA A 31 3.14 21.40 -6.07
N THR A 32 3.16 21.99 -7.27
CA THR A 32 3.19 21.22 -8.51
C THR A 32 4.64 20.94 -8.87
N VAL A 33 4.98 19.69 -9.10
CA VAL A 33 6.31 19.25 -9.49
C VAL A 33 6.29 18.66 -10.90
N ASN A 34 7.40 18.83 -11.62
CA ASN A 34 7.62 18.15 -12.89
C ASN A 34 8.43 16.88 -12.63
N LEU A 35 7.90 15.75 -13.08
CA LEU A 35 8.47 14.43 -12.89
C LEU A 35 8.87 13.82 -14.23
N GLU A 36 10.10 13.41 -14.37
CA GLU A 36 10.56 12.58 -15.48
C GLU A 36 9.98 11.18 -15.33
N ALA A 37 9.21 10.74 -16.32
CA ALA A 37 8.52 9.46 -16.33
C ALA A 37 8.37 8.94 -17.75
N GLU A 38 8.06 7.67 -17.90
CA GLU A 38 7.66 7.06 -19.16
C GLU A 38 6.13 6.85 -19.18
N PRO A 39 5.46 7.09 -20.32
CA PRO A 39 6.04 7.38 -21.65
C PRO A 39 6.43 8.84 -21.88
N GLY A 40 6.26 9.73 -20.94
CA GLY A 40 6.66 11.14 -21.03
C GLY A 40 6.59 11.85 -19.70
N PRO A 41 7.17 13.06 -19.59
CA PRO A 41 7.20 13.82 -18.35
C PRO A 41 5.79 14.20 -17.89
N LEU A 42 5.60 14.33 -16.57
CA LEU A 42 4.33 14.61 -15.93
C LEU A 42 4.42 15.85 -15.05
N SER A 43 3.37 16.66 -15.06
CA SER A 43 3.13 17.66 -14.02
C SER A 43 2.20 17.05 -12.97
N VAL A 44 2.60 17.10 -11.69
CA VAL A 44 1.94 16.43 -10.58
C VAL A 44 1.67 17.41 -9.46
N ASP A 45 0.40 17.51 -9.07
CA ASP A 45 -0.03 18.24 -7.87
C ASP A 45 0.16 17.34 -6.65
N LEU A 46 1.09 17.68 -5.76
CA LEU A 46 1.40 16.87 -4.58
C LEU A 46 0.25 16.83 -3.57
N HIS A 47 -0.61 17.84 -3.54
CA HIS A 47 -1.77 17.87 -2.63
C HIS A 47 -2.88 16.90 -3.04
N LYS A 48 -2.91 16.56 -4.32
CA LYS A 48 -3.83 15.57 -4.88
C LYS A 48 -3.17 14.22 -5.08
N SER A 49 -2.00 14.02 -4.46
CA SER A 49 -1.21 12.81 -4.62
C SER A 49 -1.10 12.04 -3.31
N ALA A 50 -1.03 10.72 -3.42
CA ALA A 50 -0.74 9.83 -2.31
C ALA A 50 0.37 8.84 -2.69
N LEU A 51 1.21 8.49 -1.72
CA LEU A 51 2.14 7.35 -1.83
C LEU A 51 1.45 6.11 -1.28
N VAL A 52 1.26 5.11 -2.12
CA VAL A 52 0.66 3.81 -1.74
C VAL A 52 1.74 2.74 -1.79
N ILE A 53 2.09 2.22 -0.62
CA ILE A 53 3.14 1.21 -0.43
C ILE A 53 2.46 -0.15 -0.30
N ILE A 54 2.64 -0.99 -1.31
CA ILE A 54 1.93 -2.26 -1.47
C ILE A 54 2.72 -3.40 -0.81
N ASP A 55 2.11 -4.01 0.21
CA ASP A 55 2.44 -5.32 0.78
C ASP A 55 3.92 -5.53 1.15
N MET A 56 4.58 -4.51 1.68
CA MET A 56 5.96 -4.63 2.16
C MET A 56 6.00 -5.38 3.50
N GLN A 57 5.46 -6.62 3.48
CA GLN A 57 5.25 -7.50 4.63
C GLN A 57 6.41 -8.48 4.83
N ARG A 58 6.60 -8.92 6.07
CA ARG A 58 7.60 -9.90 6.44
C ARG A 58 7.36 -11.25 5.75
N ASP A 59 6.10 -11.65 5.55
CA ASP A 59 5.72 -12.85 4.81
C ASP A 59 6.30 -12.89 3.37
N PHE A 60 6.46 -11.73 2.74
CA PHE A 60 7.00 -11.66 1.39
C PHE A 60 8.51 -11.41 1.34
N LEU A 61 9.05 -10.63 2.28
CA LEU A 61 10.41 -10.09 2.19
C LEU A 61 11.42 -10.77 3.12
N GLU A 62 10.98 -11.58 4.09
CA GLU A 62 11.90 -12.17 5.08
C GLU A 62 12.02 -13.69 4.94
N PRO A 63 13.19 -14.27 5.28
CA PRO A 63 13.34 -15.71 5.43
C PRO A 63 12.32 -16.25 6.45
N GLY A 64 11.70 -17.39 6.13
CA GLY A 64 10.66 -18.00 6.97
C GLY A 64 9.24 -17.50 6.71
N GLY A 65 9.06 -16.49 5.86
CA GLY A 65 7.75 -16.04 5.40
C GLY A 65 7.20 -16.87 4.25
N PHE A 66 6.01 -16.50 3.80
CA PHE A 66 5.30 -17.16 2.70
C PHE A 66 6.12 -17.24 1.41
N GLY A 67 6.79 -16.13 1.03
CA GLY A 67 7.60 -16.10 -0.18
C GLY A 67 8.72 -17.12 -0.17
N ALA A 68 9.45 -17.22 0.95
CA ALA A 68 10.51 -18.20 1.15
C ALA A 68 9.97 -19.64 1.22
N ALA A 69 8.80 -19.85 1.85
CA ALA A 69 8.16 -21.16 1.93
C ALA A 69 7.77 -21.72 0.55
N LEU A 70 7.50 -20.85 -0.42
CA LEU A 70 7.27 -21.21 -1.83
C LEU A 70 8.56 -21.49 -2.61
N GLY A 71 9.73 -21.40 -1.98
CA GLY A 71 11.03 -21.60 -2.63
C GLY A 71 11.56 -20.37 -3.38
N ASN A 72 10.97 -19.21 -3.20
CA ASN A 72 11.42 -17.97 -3.85
C ASN A 72 12.63 -17.36 -3.14
N ASP A 73 13.47 -16.68 -3.91
CA ASP A 73 14.57 -15.87 -3.40
C ASP A 73 14.04 -14.50 -2.92
N VAL A 74 13.84 -14.36 -1.61
CA VAL A 74 13.33 -13.13 -1.00
C VAL A 74 14.29 -11.95 -1.13
N SER A 75 15.59 -12.18 -1.39
CA SER A 75 16.56 -11.11 -1.58
C SER A 75 16.21 -10.22 -2.78
N ARG A 76 15.54 -10.77 -3.78
CA ARG A 76 15.06 -10.04 -4.95
C ARG A 76 14.02 -8.99 -4.60
N LEU A 77 13.10 -9.29 -3.68
CA LEU A 77 12.12 -8.29 -3.21
C LEU A 77 12.77 -7.25 -2.31
N ARG A 78 13.76 -7.64 -1.53
CA ARG A 78 14.48 -6.71 -0.65
C ARG A 78 15.25 -5.63 -1.39
N ALA A 79 15.55 -5.83 -2.68
CA ALA A 79 16.17 -4.80 -3.52
C ALA A 79 15.34 -3.49 -3.57
N ALA A 80 14.01 -3.58 -3.45
CA ALA A 80 13.12 -2.42 -3.43
C ALA A 80 13.10 -1.66 -2.09
N VAL A 81 13.60 -2.24 -0.99
CA VAL A 81 13.45 -1.67 0.36
C VAL A 81 14.14 -0.33 0.52
N VAL A 82 15.39 -0.22 0.05
CA VAL A 82 16.18 1.02 0.19
C VAL A 82 15.52 2.18 -0.57
N PRO A 83 15.25 2.06 -1.89
CA PRO A 83 14.60 3.15 -2.60
C PRO A 83 13.18 3.46 -2.07
N CYS A 84 12.40 2.46 -1.65
CA CYS A 84 11.12 2.70 -0.98
C CYS A 84 11.27 3.54 0.29
N ARG A 85 12.27 3.25 1.12
CA ARG A 85 12.52 4.00 2.36
C ARG A 85 12.90 5.45 2.08
N GLU A 86 13.69 5.71 1.06
CA GLU A 86 14.07 7.07 0.66
C GLU A 86 12.85 7.86 0.18
N VAL A 87 12.03 7.25 -0.67
CA VAL A 87 10.78 7.86 -1.17
C VAL A 87 9.79 8.08 -0.02
N LEU A 88 9.61 7.10 0.86
CA LEU A 88 8.75 7.23 2.05
C LEU A 88 9.20 8.41 2.93
N GLY A 89 10.50 8.53 3.19
CA GLY A 89 11.06 9.66 3.94
C GLY A 89 10.80 11.00 3.26
N ALA A 90 10.91 11.07 1.93
CA ALA A 90 10.63 12.28 1.17
C ALA A 90 9.14 12.63 1.18
N ALA A 91 8.25 11.66 0.97
CA ALA A 91 6.81 11.85 1.02
C ALA A 91 6.35 12.39 2.39
N ARG A 92 6.89 11.84 3.47
CA ARG A 92 6.64 12.31 4.85
C ARG A 92 7.09 13.75 5.05
N ARG A 93 8.27 14.14 4.54
CA ARG A 93 8.77 15.53 4.67
C ARG A 93 7.87 16.56 4.00
N VAL A 94 7.38 16.24 2.80
CA VAL A 94 6.50 17.16 2.05
C VAL A 94 5.03 17.05 2.46
N GLY A 95 4.69 16.23 3.45
CA GLY A 95 3.32 16.06 3.95
C GLY A 95 2.39 15.34 2.99
N MET A 96 2.92 14.56 2.03
CA MET A 96 2.12 13.73 1.14
C MET A 96 1.38 12.66 1.95
N LEU A 97 0.14 12.33 1.56
CA LEU A 97 -0.59 11.22 2.15
C LEU A 97 0.16 9.91 1.87
N VAL A 98 0.51 9.19 2.93
CA VAL A 98 1.12 7.85 2.84
C VAL A 98 0.10 6.81 3.28
N ILE A 99 -0.06 5.76 2.49
CA ILE A 99 -0.95 4.61 2.76
C ILE A 99 -0.14 3.34 2.58
N HIS A 100 -0.25 2.43 3.55
CA HIS A 100 0.36 1.11 3.48
C HIS A 100 -0.71 0.06 3.25
N THR A 101 -0.41 -1.02 2.53
CA THR A 101 -1.29 -2.17 2.43
C THR A 101 -0.63 -3.43 2.97
N ARG A 102 -1.46 -4.36 3.42
CA ARG A 102 -1.06 -5.72 3.80
C ARG A 102 -2.04 -6.72 3.21
N GLU A 103 -1.55 -7.66 2.43
CA GLU A 103 -2.39 -8.80 2.02
C GLU A 103 -2.54 -9.75 3.19
N GLY A 104 -3.77 -10.08 3.53
CA GLY A 104 -4.03 -11.04 4.59
C GLY A 104 -5.50 -11.26 4.86
N HIS A 105 -5.78 -12.42 5.42
CA HIS A 105 -7.12 -12.89 5.72
C HIS A 105 -7.42 -12.84 7.22
N ARG A 106 -8.71 -12.83 7.55
CA ARG A 106 -9.18 -12.91 8.93
C ARG A 106 -8.69 -14.19 9.61
N PRO A 107 -8.51 -14.21 10.95
CA PRO A 107 -8.05 -15.41 11.65
C PRO A 107 -8.95 -16.63 11.44
N ASP A 108 -10.24 -16.43 11.21
CA ASP A 108 -11.22 -17.48 10.91
C ASP A 108 -11.28 -17.89 9.42
N LEU A 109 -10.51 -17.19 8.55
CA LEU A 109 -10.45 -17.38 7.10
C LEU A 109 -11.82 -17.24 6.37
N THR A 110 -12.82 -16.62 6.99
CA THR A 110 -14.16 -16.45 6.39
C THR A 110 -14.17 -15.52 5.17
N ASP A 111 -13.12 -14.69 5.02
CA ASP A 111 -12.89 -13.81 3.87
C ASP A 111 -11.98 -14.42 2.79
N ALA A 112 -11.56 -15.68 2.96
CA ALA A 112 -10.70 -16.40 2.02
C ALA A 112 -11.51 -17.42 1.19
N PRO A 113 -11.66 -17.21 -0.13
CA PRO A 113 -12.40 -18.19 -0.95
C PRO A 113 -11.66 -19.53 -1.00
N PRO A 114 -12.40 -20.66 -1.08
CA PRO A 114 -11.82 -22.01 -1.02
C PRO A 114 -10.67 -22.26 -1.99
N HIS A 115 -10.75 -21.75 -3.22
CA HIS A 115 -9.68 -21.90 -4.21
C HIS A 115 -8.36 -21.21 -3.81
N LYS A 116 -8.41 -20.19 -2.97
CA LYS A 116 -7.20 -19.55 -2.41
C LYS A 116 -6.59 -20.40 -1.29
N VAL A 117 -7.44 -20.86 -0.37
CA VAL A 117 -7.00 -21.65 0.81
C VAL A 117 -6.50 -23.04 0.39
N LEU A 118 -7.08 -23.63 -0.66
CA LEU A 118 -6.73 -24.98 -1.12
C LEU A 118 -5.64 -25.01 -2.18
N ARG A 119 -5.14 -23.86 -2.63
CA ARG A 119 -4.13 -23.78 -3.69
C ARG A 119 -2.74 -24.18 -3.19
N GLY A 120 -2.06 -25.03 -3.96
CA GLY A 120 -0.67 -25.41 -3.73
C GLY A 120 -0.49 -26.45 -2.62
N ASP A 121 0.75 -26.55 -2.12
CA ASP A 121 1.13 -27.47 -1.07
C ASP A 121 0.40 -27.12 0.24
N PRO A 122 -0.23 -28.11 0.92
CA PRO A 122 -0.88 -27.90 2.21
C PRO A 122 -0.02 -27.22 3.29
N ALA A 123 1.30 -27.47 3.29
CA ALA A 123 2.22 -26.86 4.24
C ALA A 123 2.44 -25.35 4.02
N ASN A 124 2.19 -24.86 2.80
CA ASN A 124 2.47 -23.48 2.38
C ASN A 124 1.20 -22.71 1.98
N ARG A 125 0.03 -23.19 2.40
CA ARG A 125 -1.25 -22.54 2.10
C ARG A 125 -1.52 -21.35 3.02
N ILE A 126 -2.38 -20.45 2.57
CA ILE A 126 -2.97 -19.41 3.43
C ILE A 126 -3.58 -20.07 4.68
N GLY A 127 -3.20 -19.58 5.83
CA GLY A 127 -3.65 -20.11 7.12
C GLY A 127 -2.84 -21.28 7.67
N ALA A 128 -1.94 -21.91 6.88
CA ALA A 128 -1.02 -22.91 7.38
C ALA A 128 0.01 -22.30 8.36
N ARG A 129 0.48 -23.08 9.33
CA ARG A 129 1.50 -22.63 10.29
C ARG A 129 2.88 -22.64 9.64
N GLY A 130 3.53 -21.48 9.64
CA GLY A 130 4.92 -21.27 9.26
C GLY A 130 5.76 -20.75 10.41
N PRO A 131 7.05 -20.47 10.18
CA PRO A 131 7.96 -19.94 11.22
C PRO A 131 7.55 -18.59 11.79
N MET A 132 6.82 -17.77 11.02
CA MET A 132 6.32 -16.45 11.42
C MET A 132 4.80 -16.43 11.70
N GLY A 133 4.26 -17.52 12.21
CA GLY A 133 2.84 -17.66 12.49
C GLY A 133 2.06 -18.26 11.32
N ARG A 134 0.75 -18.01 11.29
CA ARG A 134 -0.10 -18.47 10.20
C ARG A 134 0.08 -17.61 8.97
N ILE A 135 0.39 -18.23 7.85
CA ILE A 135 0.70 -17.57 6.57
C ILE A 135 -0.45 -16.67 6.13
N LEU A 136 -0.15 -15.39 5.85
CA LEU A 136 -1.09 -14.35 5.39
C LEU A 136 -2.36 -14.26 6.24
N VAL A 137 -2.22 -14.37 7.56
CA VAL A 137 -3.32 -14.19 8.52
C VAL A 137 -3.10 -12.92 9.34
N ARG A 138 -4.11 -12.08 9.42
CA ARG A 138 -4.07 -10.81 10.15
C ARG A 138 -3.72 -11.02 11.62
N GLY A 139 -2.80 -10.22 12.13
CA GLY A 139 -2.30 -10.30 13.50
C GLY A 139 -1.13 -11.26 13.71
N GLU A 140 -0.76 -12.07 12.73
CA GLU A 140 0.42 -12.92 12.81
C GLU A 140 1.70 -12.12 12.48
N PRO A 141 2.87 -12.52 13.01
CA PRO A 141 4.13 -11.78 12.77
C PRO A 141 4.50 -11.65 11.30
N GLY A 142 4.23 -12.67 10.48
CA GLY A 142 4.50 -12.65 9.04
C GLY A 142 3.64 -11.64 8.28
N HIS A 143 2.42 -11.41 8.75
CA HIS A 143 1.50 -10.45 8.15
C HIS A 143 1.93 -8.98 8.33
N ASP A 144 2.78 -8.69 9.31
CA ASP A 144 3.16 -7.31 9.61
C ASP A 144 4.15 -6.74 8.58
N ILE A 145 4.21 -5.40 8.53
CA ILE A 145 5.12 -4.66 7.65
C ILE A 145 6.56 -4.79 8.18
N ILE A 146 7.52 -4.85 7.27
CA ILE A 146 8.95 -4.89 7.65
C ILE A 146 9.36 -3.64 8.43
N PRO A 147 10.29 -3.74 9.40
CA PRO A 147 10.67 -2.62 10.25
C PRO A 147 11.17 -1.38 9.50
N GLU A 148 11.86 -1.56 8.37
CA GLU A 148 12.45 -0.49 7.58
C GLU A 148 11.41 0.45 6.95
N LEU A 149 10.17 -0.01 6.78
CA LEU A 149 9.07 0.73 6.14
C LEU A 149 7.84 0.84 7.06
N TYR A 150 8.04 0.68 8.36
CA TYR A 150 6.93 0.65 9.30
C TYR A 150 6.13 1.96 9.30
N PRO A 151 4.78 1.87 9.34
CA PRO A 151 3.90 3.04 9.35
C PRO A 151 4.12 3.90 10.59
N LEU A 152 4.03 5.22 10.41
CA LEU A 152 3.95 6.14 11.55
C LEU A 152 2.51 6.25 12.07
N PRO A 153 2.32 6.65 13.35
CA PRO A 153 0.99 6.97 13.86
C PRO A 153 0.26 7.97 12.94
N GLY A 154 -0.95 7.61 12.51
CA GLY A 154 -1.76 8.42 11.60
C GLY A 154 -1.60 8.07 10.12
N GLU A 155 -0.65 7.23 9.73
CA GLU A 155 -0.60 6.67 8.39
C GLU A 155 -1.56 5.47 8.28
N PRO A 156 -2.54 5.50 7.34
CA PRO A 156 -3.46 4.39 7.16
C PRO A 156 -2.77 3.09 6.76
N VAL A 157 -3.21 1.99 7.36
CA VAL A 157 -2.82 0.63 6.97
C VAL A 157 -4.07 -0.12 6.52
N ILE A 158 -4.07 -0.57 5.27
CA ILE A 158 -5.19 -1.28 4.63
C ILE A 158 -4.91 -2.78 4.64
N ASP A 159 -5.68 -3.54 5.38
CA ASP A 159 -5.67 -5.00 5.29
C ASP A 159 -6.60 -5.45 4.17
N LYS A 160 -6.04 -6.02 3.11
CA LYS A 160 -6.78 -6.41 1.91
C LYS A 160 -6.86 -7.94 1.73
N PRO A 161 -8.06 -8.50 1.47
CA PRO A 161 -8.22 -9.93 1.22
C PRO A 161 -7.93 -10.32 -0.25
N GLY A 162 -7.79 -9.30 -1.11
CA GLY A 162 -7.52 -9.45 -2.54
C GLY A 162 -6.08 -9.08 -2.93
N LYS A 163 -5.76 -9.25 -4.22
CA LYS A 163 -4.48 -8.79 -4.76
C LYS A 163 -4.48 -7.29 -4.94
N GLY A 164 -5.56 -6.73 -5.50
CA GLY A 164 -5.73 -5.29 -5.62
C GLY A 164 -6.10 -4.63 -4.29
N ALA A 165 -5.67 -3.39 -4.12
CA ALA A 165 -5.85 -2.66 -2.88
C ALA A 165 -7.27 -2.05 -2.73
N PHE A 166 -8.04 -2.00 -3.79
CA PHE A 166 -9.41 -1.48 -3.77
C PHE A 166 -10.47 -2.56 -3.48
N TYR A 167 -10.12 -3.84 -3.72
CA TYR A 167 -11.07 -4.93 -3.53
C TYR A 167 -11.41 -5.14 -2.05
N GLN A 168 -12.68 -4.90 -1.69
CA GLN A 168 -13.21 -5.08 -0.34
C GLN A 168 -12.42 -4.31 0.75
N THR A 169 -12.03 -3.08 0.42
CA THR A 169 -11.35 -2.14 1.33
C THR A 169 -12.00 -0.77 1.27
N ASP A 170 -11.63 0.10 2.20
CA ASP A 170 -12.06 1.50 2.25
C ASP A 170 -11.07 2.46 1.56
N LEU A 171 -10.07 1.93 0.80
CA LEU A 171 -9.05 2.73 0.16
C LEU A 171 -9.64 3.84 -0.72
N GLU A 172 -10.59 3.51 -1.61
CA GLU A 172 -11.20 4.50 -2.50
C GLU A 172 -11.89 5.62 -1.71
N LEU A 173 -12.65 5.25 -0.67
CA LEU A 173 -13.33 6.23 0.18
C LEU A 173 -12.33 7.20 0.83
N MET A 174 -11.23 6.68 1.36
CA MET A 174 -10.18 7.51 1.97
C MET A 174 -9.52 8.46 0.97
N LEU A 175 -9.21 7.98 -0.23
CA LEU A 175 -8.63 8.80 -1.30
C LEU A 175 -9.59 9.91 -1.75
N ARG A 176 -10.87 9.57 -2.01
CA ARG A 176 -11.91 10.53 -2.43
C ARG A 176 -12.15 11.61 -1.38
N ASN A 177 -12.26 11.23 -0.11
CA ASN A 177 -12.48 12.17 1.00
C ASN A 177 -11.33 13.17 1.16
N ARG A 178 -10.15 12.87 0.65
CA ARG A 178 -8.97 13.76 0.68
C ARG A 178 -8.69 14.44 -0.66
N GLY A 179 -9.56 14.28 -1.64
CA GLY A 179 -9.41 14.88 -2.98
C GLY A 179 -8.22 14.35 -3.77
N ILE A 180 -7.75 13.14 -3.44
CA ILE A 180 -6.63 12.49 -4.15
C ILE A 180 -7.10 12.01 -5.52
N ASP A 181 -6.32 12.30 -6.55
CA ASP A 181 -6.54 11.84 -7.92
C ASP A 181 -5.31 11.13 -8.52
N THR A 182 -4.16 11.24 -7.87
CA THR A 182 -2.87 10.70 -8.35
C THR A 182 -2.23 9.80 -7.30
N LEU A 183 -1.80 8.61 -7.70
CA LEU A 183 -1.17 7.62 -6.84
C LEU A 183 0.26 7.34 -7.29
N PHE A 184 1.23 7.60 -6.42
CA PHE A 184 2.55 7.00 -6.52
C PHE A 184 2.47 5.60 -5.92
N VAL A 185 2.76 4.59 -6.72
CA VAL A 185 2.61 3.18 -6.30
C VAL A 185 3.97 2.51 -6.27
N CYS A 186 4.27 1.86 -5.16
CA CYS A 186 5.48 1.05 -4.97
C CYS A 186 5.16 -0.21 -4.15
N GLY A 187 6.15 -1.11 -4.00
CA GLY A 187 6.01 -2.34 -3.20
C GLY A 187 6.02 -3.63 -4.03
N VAL A 188 5.42 -4.69 -3.49
CA VAL A 188 5.57 -6.05 -4.02
C VAL A 188 4.25 -6.82 -4.15
N THR A 189 4.15 -7.81 -5.06
CA THR A 189 5.07 -7.99 -6.20
C THR A 189 4.57 -7.20 -7.40
N THR A 190 5.48 -6.78 -8.26
CA THR A 190 5.18 -5.88 -9.39
C THR A 190 4.03 -6.40 -10.25
N GLU A 191 4.08 -7.66 -10.65
CA GLU A 191 3.14 -8.32 -11.56
C GLU A 191 1.82 -8.74 -10.91
N VAL A 192 1.77 -8.80 -9.57
CA VAL A 192 0.57 -9.24 -8.84
C VAL A 192 -0.11 -8.05 -8.14
N CYS A 193 0.27 -7.75 -6.89
CA CYS A 193 -0.48 -6.78 -6.09
C CYS A 193 -0.34 -5.34 -6.62
N VAL A 194 0.86 -4.96 -7.07
CA VAL A 194 1.09 -3.64 -7.68
C VAL A 194 0.29 -3.49 -8.97
N ASN A 195 0.45 -4.41 -9.93
CA ASN A 195 -0.25 -4.33 -11.21
C ASN A 195 -1.77 -4.40 -11.06
N THR A 196 -2.30 -5.28 -10.17
CA THR A 196 -3.73 -5.35 -9.90
C THR A 196 -4.24 -4.04 -9.32
N THR A 197 -3.54 -3.47 -8.34
CA THR A 197 -3.93 -2.17 -7.75
C THR A 197 -3.93 -1.04 -8.78
N VAL A 198 -2.93 -0.98 -9.66
CA VAL A 198 -2.83 0.04 -10.72
C VAL A 198 -4.00 -0.06 -11.69
N ARG A 199 -4.39 -1.28 -12.10
CA ARG A 199 -5.54 -1.49 -13.01
C ARG A 199 -6.85 -1.11 -12.33
N GLU A 200 -7.06 -1.54 -11.09
CA GLU A 200 -8.24 -1.15 -10.31
C GLU A 200 -8.32 0.37 -10.09
N ALA A 201 -7.18 1.04 -9.86
CA ALA A 201 -7.10 2.49 -9.71
C ALA A 201 -7.45 3.20 -11.03
N ASN A 202 -6.91 2.72 -12.15
CA ASN A 202 -7.17 3.27 -13.48
C ASN A 202 -8.67 3.19 -13.83
N ASP A 203 -9.31 2.04 -13.61
CA ASP A 203 -10.75 1.85 -13.85
C ASP A 203 -11.62 2.79 -12.98
N ARG A 204 -11.09 3.25 -11.84
CA ARG A 204 -11.74 4.21 -10.94
C ARG A 204 -11.38 5.68 -11.21
N GLY A 205 -10.58 5.93 -12.25
CA GLY A 205 -10.18 7.28 -12.67
C GLY A 205 -9.07 7.90 -11.83
N PHE A 206 -8.25 7.10 -11.14
CA PHE A 206 -7.00 7.57 -10.53
C PHE A 206 -5.87 7.49 -11.54
N ARG A 207 -5.02 8.52 -11.58
CA ARG A 207 -3.76 8.49 -12.31
C ARG A 207 -2.72 7.73 -11.49
N CYS A 208 -2.07 6.74 -12.07
CA CYS A 208 -1.03 5.96 -11.41
C CYS A 208 0.36 6.28 -11.95
N ILE A 209 1.32 6.42 -11.05
CA ILE A 209 2.75 6.56 -11.33
C ILE A 209 3.47 5.47 -10.54
N VAL A 210 3.94 4.44 -11.22
CA VAL A 210 4.62 3.31 -10.58
C VAL A 210 6.11 3.63 -10.47
N LEU A 211 6.66 3.47 -9.26
CA LEU A 211 8.09 3.70 -9.00
C LEU A 211 8.86 2.41 -9.25
N SER A 212 9.53 2.33 -10.40
CA SER A 212 10.09 1.09 -10.94
C SER A 212 11.09 0.40 -10.00
N ASP A 213 12.02 1.12 -9.44
CA ASP A 213 13.04 0.61 -8.52
C ASP A 213 12.54 0.46 -7.06
N CYS A 214 11.37 1.03 -6.77
CA CYS A 214 10.63 0.80 -5.52
C CYS A 214 9.66 -0.37 -5.62
N CYS A 215 9.60 -1.06 -6.77
CA CYS A 215 8.85 -2.30 -6.97
C CYS A 215 9.82 -3.45 -7.20
N ALA A 216 9.39 -4.66 -6.87
CA ALA A 216 10.16 -5.86 -7.14
C ALA A 216 9.27 -7.08 -7.38
N SER A 217 9.84 -8.11 -8.01
CA SER A 217 9.26 -9.43 -8.19
C SER A 217 10.30 -10.50 -7.85
N TYR A 218 9.84 -11.68 -7.48
CA TYR A 218 10.71 -12.88 -7.39
C TYR A 218 11.26 -13.28 -8.76
N PHE A 219 10.59 -12.84 -9.85
CA PHE A 219 10.90 -13.14 -11.23
C PHE A 219 11.22 -11.85 -11.99
N PRO A 220 12.51 -11.58 -12.33
CA PRO A 220 12.91 -10.34 -13.00
C PRO A 220 12.16 -10.09 -14.32
N GLU A 221 11.87 -11.15 -15.06
CA GLU A 221 11.11 -11.09 -16.32
C GLU A 221 9.65 -10.63 -16.09
N PHE A 222 9.03 -11.03 -14.99
CA PHE A 222 7.67 -10.60 -14.64
C PHE A 222 7.66 -9.14 -14.17
N HIS A 223 8.69 -8.72 -13.42
CA HIS A 223 8.88 -7.32 -13.07
C HIS A 223 8.98 -6.45 -14.32
N ALA A 224 9.86 -6.80 -15.26
CA ALA A 224 10.06 -6.05 -16.49
C ALA A 224 8.78 -6.00 -17.35
N ALA A 225 8.11 -7.16 -17.53
CA ALA A 225 6.85 -7.24 -18.26
C ALA A 225 5.74 -6.44 -17.59
N GLY A 226 5.64 -6.50 -16.25
CA GLY A 226 4.66 -5.76 -15.46
C GLY A 226 4.77 -4.25 -15.68
N LEU A 227 5.98 -3.70 -15.61
CA LEU A 227 6.23 -2.28 -15.87
C LEU A 227 5.99 -1.90 -17.34
N ALA A 228 6.39 -2.77 -18.28
CA ALA A 228 6.14 -2.55 -19.69
C ALA A 228 4.64 -2.47 -20.02
N MET A 229 3.83 -3.33 -19.42
CA MET A 229 2.37 -3.32 -19.62
C MET A 229 1.72 -2.04 -19.07
N ILE A 230 2.20 -1.48 -17.96
CA ILE A 230 1.64 -0.25 -17.38
C ILE A 230 1.80 0.93 -18.33
N LYS A 231 3.01 1.12 -18.87
CA LYS A 231 3.34 2.27 -19.74
C LYS A 231 3.06 2.06 -21.23
N ALA A 232 2.61 0.88 -21.62
CA ALA A 232 2.27 0.58 -23.02
C ALA A 232 1.20 1.52 -23.57
N GLN A 233 1.14 1.67 -24.89
CA GLN A 233 0.10 2.42 -25.59
C GLN A 233 -0.09 3.86 -25.05
N GLY A 234 1.01 4.53 -24.75
CA GLY A 234 0.97 5.90 -24.22
C GLY A 234 0.60 6.00 -22.73
N GLY A 235 0.79 4.93 -21.96
CA GLY A 235 0.49 4.88 -20.52
C GLY A 235 -0.94 4.43 -20.23
N ILE A 236 -1.40 3.37 -20.91
CA ILE A 236 -2.80 2.90 -20.84
C ILE A 236 -3.27 2.61 -19.41
N PHE A 237 -2.38 2.17 -18.52
CA PHE A 237 -2.70 1.98 -17.09
C PHE A 237 -2.02 2.99 -16.19
N GLY A 238 -1.09 3.78 -16.70
CA GLY A 238 -0.34 4.76 -15.93
C GLY A 238 1.06 5.01 -16.47
N SER A 239 1.84 5.71 -15.67
CA SER A 239 3.23 6.05 -15.98
C SER A 239 4.19 5.28 -15.07
N VAL A 240 5.46 5.20 -15.51
CA VAL A 240 6.54 4.57 -14.74
C VAL A 240 7.66 5.60 -14.55
N ALA A 241 8.09 5.81 -13.31
CA ALA A 241 9.22 6.66 -12.96
C ALA A 241 10.21 5.91 -12.07
N GLY A 242 11.42 6.39 -11.96
CA GLY A 242 12.35 5.94 -10.92
C GLY A 242 12.18 6.71 -9.61
N SER A 243 12.71 6.18 -8.51
CA SER A 243 12.76 6.89 -7.22
C SER A 243 13.57 8.18 -7.32
N LYS A 244 14.73 8.15 -7.98
CA LYS A 244 15.64 9.30 -8.10
C LYS A 244 15.00 10.51 -8.79
N PRO A 245 14.33 10.41 -9.95
CA PRO A 245 13.55 11.50 -10.51
C PRO A 245 12.52 12.09 -9.54
N LEU A 246 11.78 11.25 -8.81
CA LEU A 246 10.82 11.74 -7.82
C LEU A 246 11.53 12.47 -6.66
N LEU A 247 12.59 11.91 -6.09
CA LEU A 247 13.35 12.53 -5.01
C LEU A 247 13.91 13.89 -5.43
N ASN A 248 14.43 14.00 -6.66
CA ASN A 248 14.92 15.27 -7.21
C ASN A 248 13.78 16.30 -7.34
N SER A 249 12.60 15.89 -7.78
CA SER A 249 11.44 16.79 -7.91
C SER A 249 10.91 17.25 -6.54
N LEU A 250 11.09 16.46 -5.48
CA LEU A 250 10.68 16.79 -4.12
C LEU A 250 11.73 17.57 -3.32
N ALA A 251 12.99 17.64 -3.79
CA ALA A 251 14.08 18.27 -3.04
C ALA A 251 13.91 19.77 -2.83
N GLY A 252 13.19 20.46 -3.73
CA GLY A 252 12.92 21.89 -3.65
C GLY A 252 11.57 22.24 -3.00
N VAL A 253 10.81 21.26 -2.54
CA VAL A 253 9.51 21.46 -1.88
C VAL A 253 9.77 21.73 -0.39
N PRO A 254 9.27 22.85 0.17
CA PRO A 254 9.52 23.26 1.56
C PRO A 254 8.87 22.31 2.60
#